data_ce08de528165bd4e97313a0e69de9a6a
#
_entry.id   ce08de528165bd4e97313a0e69de9a6a
#
_cell.length_a   1.000
_cell.length_b   1.000
_cell.length_c   1.000
_cell.angle_alpha   90.00
_cell.angle_beta   90.00
_cell.angle_gamma   90.00
#
_symmetry.space_group_name_H-M   'P 1'
#
loop_
_entity.id
_entity.type
_entity.pdbx_description
1 polymer ?
#
loop_
_entity_poly.entity_id
_entity_poly.type
_entity_poly.pdbx_seq_one_letter_code
_entity_poly.pdbx_strand_id
1 'polypeptide(L)'
;MIRRISILLFIGLCWGQEIVEIKTGSFFGMCLGYCLSELTITESQADYNIYGWDENDPVYLPVEISDSVDSSVWEDLNTEFNFELFMSLDSIIGCPDCVDGGAEWFEIVTSDTLKRVTIEYGDSLNGLDSYINLLRTIRQSFEEIQKCYYTPNPGVCLAAITKYYFDQEENECLEFTWGGCGGLIPFETMDDCESSCINDGQQLSTHISHYPVKYELKNCYPNPFNPVTTLRYDLPQDGLVNITIYDMMGRKVKTLVNGSQTAGYKSIRWNATNNLDEPVSAGMYIYMIQAGEFRQVRKMVLLK
;
A
#
# COMPACT_ATOMS: atom_id res chain seq x y z
N MET A 1 46.80 32.63 37.04
CA MET A 1 46.31 31.24 36.90
C MET A 1 44.80 31.31 36.62
N ILE A 2 44.43 31.22 35.35
CA ILE A 2 43.02 31.26 34.90
C ILE A 2 42.65 29.81 34.59
N ARG A 3 41.80 29.22 35.45
CA ARG A 3 41.23 27.90 35.22
C ARG A 3 40.17 28.02 34.11
N ARG A 4 40.45 27.40 32.98
CA ARG A 4 39.43 27.16 31.95
C ARG A 4 38.49 26.04 32.42
N ILE A 5 37.22 26.41 32.64
CA ILE A 5 36.12 25.46 32.84
C ILE A 5 35.71 24.99 31.45
N SER A 6 36.04 23.75 31.09
CA SER A 6 35.48 23.07 29.90
C SER A 6 34.06 22.67 30.27
N ILE A 7 33.08 23.35 29.70
CA ILE A 7 31.70 22.89 29.68
C ILE A 7 31.62 21.78 28.64
N LEU A 8 31.59 20.55 29.11
CA LEU A 8 31.17 19.40 28.31
C LEU A 8 29.66 19.56 28.07
N LEU A 9 29.32 20.02 26.86
CA LEU A 9 27.98 19.85 26.32
C LEU A 9 27.74 18.34 26.15
N PHE A 10 26.99 17.75 27.08
CA PHE A 10 26.32 16.47 26.80
C PHE A 10 25.23 16.77 25.76
N ILE A 11 25.56 16.58 24.50
CA ILE A 11 24.55 16.37 23.48
C ILE A 11 23.97 14.99 23.82
N GLY A 12 22.82 15.01 24.50
CA GLY A 12 22.01 13.81 24.66
C GLY A 12 21.62 13.37 23.24
N LEU A 13 22.35 12.39 22.72
CA LEU A 13 21.90 11.59 21.62
C LEU A 13 20.61 10.91 22.14
N CYS A 14 19.45 11.41 21.74
CA CYS A 14 18.25 10.61 21.73
C CYS A 14 18.55 9.42 20.80
N TRP A 15 18.90 8.31 21.39
CA TRP A 15 18.91 7.02 20.73
C TRP A 15 17.45 6.67 20.51
N GLY A 16 16.86 7.12 19.39
CA GLY A 16 15.65 6.52 18.88
C GLY A 16 15.97 5.04 18.66
N GLN A 17 15.13 4.15 19.18
CA GLN A 17 15.29 2.74 18.91
C GLN A 17 15.13 2.55 17.40
N GLU A 18 16.16 2.03 16.76
CA GLU A 18 16.18 1.77 15.33
C GLU A 18 15.28 0.56 15.04
N ILE A 19 14.28 0.75 14.19
CA ILE A 19 13.46 -0.36 13.70
C ILE A 19 14.29 -1.12 12.68
N VAL A 20 14.40 -2.43 12.88
CA VAL A 20 15.16 -3.33 11.98
C VAL A 20 14.24 -4.17 11.12
N GLU A 21 13.01 -4.41 11.58
CA GLU A 21 12.03 -5.23 10.88
C GLU A 21 10.61 -4.82 11.27
N ILE A 22 9.72 -4.81 10.30
CA ILE A 22 8.28 -4.57 10.47
C ILE A 22 7.57 -5.79 9.92
N LYS A 23 6.68 -6.39 10.72
CA LYS A 23 5.86 -7.51 10.27
C LYS A 23 4.38 -7.19 10.42
N THR A 24 3.60 -7.71 9.50
CA THR A 24 2.14 -7.69 9.57
C THR A 24 1.58 -8.96 8.96
N GLY A 25 0.42 -9.39 9.42
CA GLY A 25 -0.21 -10.57 8.88
C GLY A 25 -1.67 -10.67 9.30
N SER A 26 -2.34 -11.66 8.74
CA SER A 26 -3.72 -12.00 9.08
C SER A 26 -3.90 -13.50 9.22
N PHE A 27 -4.91 -13.89 9.97
CA PHE A 27 -5.35 -15.28 10.05
C PHE A 27 -6.86 -15.38 10.26
N PHE A 28 -7.43 -16.48 9.78
CA PHE A 28 -8.86 -16.78 9.87
C PHE A 28 -9.05 -18.19 10.38
N GLY A 29 -9.70 -18.36 11.54
CA GLY A 29 -9.84 -19.63 12.25
C GLY A 29 -10.62 -20.70 11.50
N MET A 30 -11.70 -20.32 10.81
CA MET A 30 -12.50 -21.24 9.99
C MET A 30 -12.40 -20.88 8.51
N CYS A 31 -11.30 -21.27 7.88
CA CYS A 31 -11.00 -20.97 6.50
C CYS A 31 -10.62 -22.27 5.76
N LEU A 32 -11.00 -22.37 4.49
CA LEU A 32 -10.52 -23.38 3.56
C LEU A 32 -9.59 -22.71 2.54
N GLY A 33 -8.39 -23.23 2.41
CA GLY A 33 -7.38 -22.67 1.52
C GLY A 33 -6.27 -21.93 2.25
N TYR A 34 -5.84 -20.83 1.70
CA TYR A 34 -4.83 -19.96 2.32
C TYR A 34 -5.46 -19.13 3.44
N CYS A 35 -5.17 -19.49 4.66
CA CYS A 35 -5.80 -18.94 5.86
C CYS A 35 -4.90 -18.02 6.68
N LEU A 36 -3.61 -18.04 6.40
CA LEU A 36 -2.60 -17.25 7.08
C LEU A 36 -1.79 -16.47 6.05
N SER A 37 -1.54 -15.21 6.35
CA SER A 37 -0.62 -14.37 5.59
C SER A 37 0.36 -13.67 6.53
N GLU A 38 1.59 -13.51 6.09
CA GLU A 38 2.64 -12.77 6.79
C GLU A 38 3.45 -11.98 5.79
N LEU A 39 3.62 -10.70 6.06
CA LEU A 39 4.52 -9.80 5.34
C LEU A 39 5.60 -9.32 6.31
N THR A 40 6.84 -9.56 5.96
CA THR A 40 8.02 -9.07 6.67
C THR A 40 8.70 -8.02 5.81
N ILE A 41 8.94 -6.83 6.35
CA ILE A 41 9.58 -5.70 5.66
C ILE A 41 10.86 -5.31 6.40
N THR A 42 11.96 -5.22 5.68
CA THR A 42 13.25 -4.70 6.13
C THR A 42 13.64 -3.49 5.28
N GLU A 43 14.79 -2.87 5.56
CA GLU A 43 15.31 -1.73 4.79
C GLU A 43 15.45 -2.00 3.28
N SER A 44 15.66 -3.25 2.88
CA SER A 44 15.96 -3.60 1.49
C SER A 44 15.09 -4.67 0.88
N GLN A 45 14.29 -5.37 1.67
CA GLN A 45 13.52 -6.52 1.21
C GLN A 45 12.18 -6.62 1.92
N ALA A 46 11.18 -7.08 1.19
CA ALA A 46 9.90 -7.50 1.72
C ALA A 46 9.62 -8.94 1.30
N ASP A 47 9.25 -9.76 2.26
CA ASP A 47 8.94 -11.16 2.09
C ASP A 47 7.49 -11.41 2.50
N TYR A 48 6.67 -11.83 1.55
CA TYR A 48 5.26 -12.16 1.76
C TYR A 48 5.05 -13.66 1.68
N ASN A 49 4.46 -14.23 2.71
CA ASN A 49 4.22 -15.66 2.86
C ASN A 49 2.73 -15.92 3.09
N ILE A 50 2.18 -16.90 2.38
CA ILE A 50 0.82 -17.40 2.63
C ILE A 50 0.81 -18.90 2.75
N TYR A 51 -0.01 -19.41 3.66
CA TYR A 51 -0.16 -20.85 3.91
C TYR A 51 -1.55 -21.19 4.43
N GLY A 52 -1.92 -22.46 4.24
CA GLY A 52 -3.11 -23.06 4.86
C GLY A 52 -2.84 -23.42 6.34
N TRP A 53 -3.86 -23.92 7.00
CA TRP A 53 -3.72 -24.46 8.36
C TRP A 53 -2.82 -25.72 8.44
N ASP A 54 -2.79 -26.50 7.37
CA ASP A 54 -1.90 -27.66 7.24
C ASP A 54 -0.83 -27.31 6.19
N GLU A 55 0.38 -27.09 6.63
CA GLU A 55 1.53 -26.80 5.76
C GLU A 55 1.89 -27.96 4.83
N ASN A 56 1.36 -29.16 5.07
CA ASN A 56 1.55 -30.34 4.25
C ASN A 56 0.35 -30.61 3.34
N ASP A 57 -0.65 -29.72 3.26
CA ASP A 57 -1.77 -29.87 2.35
C ASP A 57 -1.25 -29.84 0.90
N PRO A 58 -1.45 -30.94 0.13
CA PRO A 58 -0.92 -31.01 -1.24
C PRO A 58 -1.64 -30.08 -2.23
N VAL A 59 -2.73 -29.43 -1.82
CA VAL A 59 -3.50 -28.50 -2.65
C VAL A 59 -3.05 -27.05 -2.39
N TYR A 60 -2.82 -26.71 -1.11
CA TYR A 60 -2.49 -25.33 -0.69
C TYR A 60 -1.06 -25.27 -0.17
N LEU A 61 -0.12 -25.53 -1.07
CA LEU A 61 1.31 -25.42 -0.77
C LEU A 61 1.65 -23.99 -0.34
N PRO A 62 2.56 -23.80 0.64
CA PRO A 62 3.04 -22.47 1.00
C PRO A 62 3.54 -21.70 -0.23
N VAL A 63 3.22 -20.44 -0.30
CA VAL A 63 3.69 -19.51 -1.34
C VAL A 63 4.53 -18.44 -0.70
N GLU A 64 5.71 -18.22 -1.23
CA GLU A 64 6.67 -17.21 -0.81
C GLU A 64 6.91 -16.24 -1.97
N ILE A 65 6.74 -14.94 -1.72
CA ILE A 65 6.97 -13.87 -2.68
C ILE A 65 7.92 -12.87 -2.05
N SER A 66 9.05 -12.63 -2.70
CA SER A 66 10.05 -11.67 -2.23
C SER A 66 10.18 -10.52 -3.23
N ASP A 67 10.28 -9.30 -2.72
CA ASP A 67 10.53 -8.11 -3.53
C ASP A 67 11.48 -7.16 -2.82
N SER A 68 12.14 -6.30 -3.59
CA SER A 68 13.01 -5.25 -3.06
C SER A 68 12.19 -4.08 -2.50
N VAL A 69 12.65 -3.49 -1.42
CA VAL A 69 12.08 -2.27 -0.82
C VAL A 69 12.88 -1.06 -1.28
N ASP A 70 12.20 -0.05 -1.83
CA ASP A 70 12.83 1.24 -2.07
C ASP A 70 13.14 1.94 -0.75
N SER A 71 14.34 2.55 -0.66
CA SER A 71 14.77 3.23 0.56
C SER A 71 13.81 4.33 1.01
N SER A 72 13.10 4.97 0.09
CA SER A 72 12.09 5.98 0.42
C SER A 72 10.87 5.39 1.13
N VAL A 73 10.48 4.16 0.79
CA VAL A 73 9.38 3.44 1.46
C VAL A 73 9.79 3.10 2.88
N TRP A 74 11.02 2.62 3.07
CA TRP A 74 11.54 2.32 4.39
C TRP A 74 11.65 3.57 5.29
N GLU A 75 12.14 4.68 4.73
CA GLU A 75 12.20 5.97 5.43
C GLU A 75 10.80 6.47 5.83
N ASP A 76 9.82 6.37 4.93
CA ASP A 76 8.43 6.77 5.20
C ASP A 76 7.80 5.90 6.29
N LEU A 77 8.00 4.57 6.25
CA LEU A 77 7.55 3.64 7.28
C LEU A 77 8.12 3.98 8.66
N ASN A 78 9.39 4.38 8.73
CA ASN A 78 10.02 4.76 10.00
C ASN A 78 9.59 6.15 10.48
N THR A 79 9.36 7.10 9.56
CA THR A 79 9.02 8.49 9.90
C THR A 79 7.56 8.64 10.36
N GLU A 80 6.64 7.90 9.75
CA GLU A 80 5.21 7.95 10.09
C GLU A 80 4.86 7.11 11.35
N PHE A 81 5.80 6.29 11.83
CA PHE A 81 5.55 5.40 12.96
C PHE A 81 5.63 6.11 14.31
N ASN A 82 4.56 6.03 15.10
CA ASN A 82 4.55 6.51 16.48
C ASN A 82 4.95 5.39 17.44
N PHE A 83 6.26 5.28 17.68
CA PHE A 83 6.84 4.22 18.51
C PHE A 83 6.30 4.21 19.94
N GLU A 84 6.23 5.37 20.62
CA GLU A 84 5.77 5.45 22.00
C GLU A 84 4.32 4.99 22.14
N LEU A 85 3.46 5.43 21.21
CA LEU A 85 2.05 5.02 21.20
C LEU A 85 1.93 3.51 20.97
N PHE A 86 2.61 2.96 19.97
CA PHE A 86 2.55 1.53 19.66
C PHE A 86 3.02 0.65 20.83
N MET A 87 4.14 1.03 21.48
CA MET A 87 4.68 0.30 22.61
C MET A 87 3.77 0.36 23.84
N SER A 88 2.91 1.37 23.97
CA SER A 88 1.94 1.52 25.06
C SER A 88 0.68 0.66 24.91
N LEU A 89 0.40 0.14 23.72
CA LEU A 89 -0.79 -0.66 23.44
C LEU A 89 -0.75 -2.03 24.13
N ASP A 90 -1.92 -2.56 24.44
CA ASP A 90 -2.05 -3.96 24.83
C ASP A 90 -1.70 -4.89 23.65
N SER A 91 -1.16 -6.07 23.94
CA SER A 91 -0.78 -7.04 22.90
C SER A 91 -1.99 -7.66 22.18
N ILE A 92 -3.18 -7.59 22.78
CA ILE A 92 -4.44 -8.03 22.20
C ILE A 92 -5.47 -6.92 22.46
N ILE A 93 -6.10 -6.44 21.41
CA ILE A 93 -7.13 -5.40 21.46
C ILE A 93 -8.39 -5.94 20.79
N GLY A 94 -9.55 -5.77 21.46
CA GLY A 94 -10.80 -6.33 20.98
C GLY A 94 -10.91 -7.83 21.23
N CYS A 95 -11.49 -8.54 20.30
CA CYS A 95 -11.66 -9.99 20.32
C CYS A 95 -11.22 -10.62 19.00
N PRO A 96 -9.88 -10.65 18.72
CA PRO A 96 -9.36 -11.19 17.46
C PRO A 96 -9.88 -12.61 17.18
N ASP A 97 -10.35 -12.83 15.95
CA ASP A 97 -10.95 -14.09 15.49
C ASP A 97 -12.19 -14.57 16.28
N CYS A 98 -12.82 -13.71 17.06
CA CYS A 98 -14.11 -14.05 17.67
C CYS A 98 -15.18 -14.16 16.57
N VAL A 99 -16.01 -15.20 16.67
CA VAL A 99 -17.06 -15.51 15.68
C VAL A 99 -16.54 -15.66 14.25
N ASP A 100 -15.33 -16.20 14.08
CA ASP A 100 -14.66 -16.45 12.79
C ASP A 100 -14.45 -15.18 11.92
N GLY A 101 -14.35 -14.02 12.57
CA GLY A 101 -14.15 -12.73 11.93
C GLY A 101 -12.71 -12.51 11.40
N GLY A 102 -11.80 -13.37 11.80
CA GLY A 102 -10.37 -13.24 11.52
C GLY A 102 -9.65 -12.29 12.47
N ALA A 103 -8.35 -12.36 12.44
CA ALA A 103 -7.48 -11.45 13.17
C ALA A 103 -6.38 -10.90 12.28
N GLU A 104 -5.88 -9.75 12.69
CA GLU A 104 -4.76 -9.07 12.05
C GLU A 104 -3.76 -8.64 13.11
N TRP A 105 -2.48 -8.70 12.77
CA TRP A 105 -1.44 -8.36 13.72
C TRP A 105 -0.34 -7.53 13.08
N PHE A 106 0.29 -6.71 13.91
CA PHE A 106 1.40 -5.83 13.56
C PHE A 106 2.51 -6.05 14.57
N GLU A 107 3.74 -6.20 14.09
CA GLU A 107 4.91 -6.45 14.92
C GLU A 107 6.04 -5.54 14.53
N ILE A 108 6.64 -4.89 15.51
CA ILE A 108 7.80 -4.03 15.33
C ILE A 108 8.97 -4.67 16.06
N VAL A 109 10.06 -4.86 15.33
CA VAL A 109 11.32 -5.39 15.83
C VAL A 109 12.36 -4.29 15.80
N THR A 110 13.00 -4.05 16.94
CA THR A 110 14.15 -3.16 17.07
C THR A 110 15.38 -3.96 17.50
N SER A 111 16.53 -3.32 17.61
CA SER A 111 17.75 -3.97 18.15
C SER A 111 17.55 -4.58 19.54
N ASP A 112 16.65 -4.03 20.36
CA ASP A 112 16.54 -4.34 21.79
C ASP A 112 15.19 -4.92 22.19
N THR A 113 14.15 -4.79 21.38
CA THR A 113 12.80 -5.20 21.76
C THR A 113 11.97 -5.66 20.57
N LEU A 114 10.95 -6.44 20.87
CA LEU A 114 9.91 -6.88 19.93
C LEU A 114 8.55 -6.62 20.56
N LYS A 115 7.65 -6.04 19.80
CA LYS A 115 6.27 -5.84 20.23
C LYS A 115 5.32 -6.23 19.10
N ARG A 116 4.37 -7.13 19.44
CA ARG A 116 3.24 -7.50 18.59
C ARG A 116 1.95 -7.00 19.20
N VAL A 117 1.09 -6.45 18.37
CA VAL A 117 -0.30 -6.06 18.68
C VAL A 117 -1.21 -6.81 17.73
N THR A 118 -2.20 -7.52 18.26
CA THR A 118 -3.20 -8.27 17.51
C THR A 118 -4.58 -7.63 17.70
N ILE A 119 -5.31 -7.45 16.62
CA ILE A 119 -6.64 -6.82 16.58
C ILE A 119 -7.62 -7.67 15.78
N GLU A 120 -8.90 -7.36 15.82
CA GLU A 120 -9.88 -7.91 14.89
C GLU A 120 -9.52 -7.49 13.45
N TYR A 121 -9.76 -8.38 12.48
CA TYR A 121 -9.40 -8.12 11.10
C TYR A 121 -10.11 -6.87 10.55
N GLY A 122 -9.33 -5.96 10.01
CA GLY A 122 -9.84 -4.70 9.43
C GLY A 122 -10.19 -3.60 10.45
N ASP A 123 -10.00 -3.85 11.74
CA ASP A 123 -10.28 -2.86 12.78
C ASP A 123 -9.24 -1.72 12.81
N SER A 124 -9.50 -0.68 13.56
CA SER A 124 -8.68 0.53 13.64
C SER A 124 -7.89 0.60 14.95
N LEU A 125 -6.73 1.27 14.93
CA LEU A 125 -5.94 1.59 16.11
C LEU A 125 -5.79 3.11 16.22
N ASN A 126 -6.53 3.72 17.15
CA ASN A 126 -6.56 5.16 17.37
C ASN A 126 -5.14 5.79 17.41
N GLY A 127 -4.88 6.70 16.47
CA GLY A 127 -3.61 7.41 16.35
C GLY A 127 -2.53 6.65 15.56
N LEU A 128 -2.82 5.43 15.09
CA LEU A 128 -1.95 4.62 14.22
C LEU A 128 -2.65 4.21 12.92
N ASP A 129 -3.89 4.65 12.69
CA ASP A 129 -4.71 4.22 11.56
C ASP A 129 -4.03 4.45 10.20
N SER A 130 -3.39 5.61 10.02
CA SER A 130 -2.66 5.92 8.78
C SER A 130 -1.51 4.94 8.55
N TYR A 131 -0.76 4.62 9.59
CA TYR A 131 0.36 3.68 9.52
C TYR A 131 -0.09 2.24 9.23
N ILE A 132 -1.14 1.79 9.92
CA ILE A 132 -1.70 0.45 9.74
C ILE A 132 -2.30 0.30 8.36
N ASN A 133 -3.02 1.31 7.87
CA ASN A 133 -3.54 1.30 6.51
C ASN A 133 -2.43 1.28 5.45
N LEU A 134 -1.30 1.90 5.72
CA LEU A 134 -0.13 1.81 4.87
C LEU A 134 0.39 0.36 4.80
N LEU A 135 0.57 -0.31 5.95
CA LEU A 135 1.00 -1.71 5.99
C LEU A 135 0.00 -2.65 5.29
N ARG A 136 -1.30 -2.39 5.45
CA ARG A 136 -2.37 -3.10 4.73
C ARG A 136 -2.26 -2.91 3.23
N THR A 137 -2.00 -1.69 2.78
CA THR A 137 -1.84 -1.38 1.35
C THR A 137 -0.65 -2.14 0.75
N ILE A 138 0.49 -2.16 1.46
CA ILE A 138 1.67 -2.91 1.03
C ILE A 138 1.35 -4.41 0.99
N ARG A 139 0.70 -4.97 2.00
CA ARG A 139 0.30 -6.38 2.01
C ARG A 139 -0.67 -6.70 0.87
N GLN A 140 -1.65 -5.84 0.64
CA GLN A 140 -2.64 -6.02 -0.43
C GLN A 140 -2.00 -6.07 -1.82
N SER A 141 -0.91 -5.33 -2.06
CA SER A 141 -0.20 -5.41 -3.35
C SER A 141 0.38 -6.81 -3.61
N PHE A 142 0.81 -7.52 -2.57
CA PHE A 142 1.21 -8.92 -2.70
C PHE A 142 0.00 -9.85 -2.87
N GLU A 143 -1.11 -9.58 -2.19
CA GLU A 143 -2.34 -10.35 -2.31
C GLU A 143 -2.92 -10.30 -3.74
N GLU A 144 -2.75 -9.18 -4.44
CA GLU A 144 -3.18 -9.03 -5.83
C GLU A 144 -2.42 -9.95 -6.80
N ILE A 145 -1.13 -10.19 -6.55
CA ILE A 145 -0.26 -10.99 -7.41
C ILE A 145 -0.06 -12.44 -6.94
N GLN A 146 -0.49 -12.77 -5.74
CA GLN A 146 -0.21 -14.10 -5.15
C GLN A 146 -0.69 -15.26 -6.02
N LYS A 147 -1.77 -15.09 -6.79
CA LYS A 147 -2.28 -16.11 -7.70
C LYS A 147 -1.31 -16.50 -8.81
N CYS A 148 -0.40 -15.58 -9.16
CA CYS A 148 0.65 -15.85 -10.14
C CYS A 148 1.70 -16.84 -9.62
N TYR A 149 1.74 -17.08 -8.31
CA TYR A 149 2.67 -18.00 -7.65
C TYR A 149 1.99 -19.31 -7.24
N TYR A 150 0.70 -19.49 -7.52
CA TYR A 150 0.00 -20.72 -7.17
C TYR A 150 0.40 -21.87 -8.07
N THR A 151 0.77 -23.00 -7.46
CA THR A 151 0.94 -24.26 -8.18
C THR A 151 -0.43 -24.86 -8.49
N PRO A 152 -0.81 -25.06 -9.78
CA PRO A 152 -2.10 -25.60 -10.14
C PRO A 152 -2.27 -27.03 -9.65
N ASN A 153 -3.46 -27.35 -9.14
CA ASN A 153 -3.78 -28.71 -8.71
C ASN A 153 -5.06 -29.17 -9.43
N PRO A 154 -5.00 -30.27 -10.23
CA PRO A 154 -6.13 -30.73 -11.04
C PRO A 154 -7.33 -31.24 -10.24
N GLY A 155 -7.18 -31.46 -8.94
CA GLY A 155 -8.23 -32.06 -8.10
C GLY A 155 -8.38 -33.56 -8.33
N VAL A 156 -9.46 -34.12 -7.78
CA VAL A 156 -9.67 -35.58 -7.70
C VAL A 156 -10.70 -36.11 -8.70
N CYS A 157 -11.43 -35.26 -9.39
CA CYS A 157 -12.42 -35.65 -10.41
C CYS A 157 -11.74 -35.87 -11.76
N LEU A 158 -12.48 -36.49 -12.71
CA LEU A 158 -11.95 -36.94 -14.01
C LEU A 158 -12.53 -36.15 -15.21
N ALA A 159 -13.07 -34.98 -14.98
CA ALA A 159 -13.43 -34.09 -16.09
C ALA A 159 -12.15 -33.54 -16.75
N ALA A 160 -12.30 -33.06 -17.98
CA ALA A 160 -11.20 -32.44 -18.73
C ALA A 160 -11.60 -30.98 -19.03
N ILE A 161 -11.39 -30.10 -18.10
CA ILE A 161 -11.73 -28.67 -18.19
C ILE A 161 -10.43 -27.89 -18.26
N THR A 162 -10.24 -27.13 -19.33
CA THR A 162 -9.05 -26.25 -19.45
C THR A 162 -9.12 -25.10 -18.47
N LYS A 163 -8.06 -24.89 -17.73
CA LYS A 163 -7.81 -23.80 -16.80
C LYS A 163 -6.39 -23.27 -16.99
N TYR A 164 -6.03 -22.22 -16.30
CA TYR A 164 -4.81 -21.47 -16.56
C TYR A 164 -4.02 -21.19 -15.30
N TYR A 165 -2.70 -21.10 -15.44
CA TYR A 165 -1.77 -20.70 -14.38
C TYR A 165 -0.58 -19.94 -14.99
N PHE A 166 0.12 -19.20 -14.18
CA PHE A 166 1.34 -18.52 -14.59
C PHE A 166 2.55 -19.39 -14.28
N ASP A 167 3.38 -19.64 -15.27
CA ASP A 167 4.63 -20.35 -15.13
C ASP A 167 5.77 -19.37 -14.87
N GLN A 168 6.39 -19.45 -13.67
CA GLN A 168 7.46 -18.55 -13.25
C GLN A 168 8.77 -18.76 -14.00
N GLU A 169 9.02 -19.99 -14.52
CA GLU A 169 10.25 -20.32 -15.23
C GLU A 169 10.17 -19.84 -16.68
N GLU A 170 9.03 -20.08 -17.34
CA GLU A 170 8.79 -19.68 -18.73
C GLU A 170 8.32 -18.21 -18.82
N ASN A 171 7.90 -17.60 -17.70
CA ASN A 171 7.34 -16.26 -17.59
C ASN A 171 6.15 -16.03 -18.54
N GLU A 172 5.27 -17.03 -18.61
CA GLU A 172 4.07 -17.01 -19.44
C GLU A 172 2.88 -17.73 -18.80
N CYS A 173 1.67 -17.43 -19.28
CA CYS A 173 0.47 -18.12 -18.85
C CYS A 173 0.28 -19.42 -19.64
N LEU A 174 0.10 -20.52 -18.93
CA LEU A 174 -0.05 -21.87 -19.50
C LEU A 174 -1.40 -22.50 -19.18
N GLU A 175 -1.81 -23.43 -20.02
CA GLU A 175 -3.00 -24.24 -19.80
C GLU A 175 -2.70 -25.46 -18.93
N PHE A 176 -3.65 -25.85 -18.08
CA PHE A 176 -3.67 -27.15 -17.43
C PHE A 176 -5.08 -27.76 -17.43
N THR A 177 -5.17 -29.07 -17.24
CA THR A 177 -6.45 -29.75 -17.20
C THR A 177 -6.94 -29.92 -15.78
N TRP A 178 -8.08 -29.28 -15.46
CA TRP A 178 -8.75 -29.44 -14.17
C TRP A 178 -9.79 -30.56 -14.23
N GLY A 179 -9.85 -31.38 -13.18
CA GLY A 179 -10.74 -32.53 -13.07
C GLY A 179 -12.21 -32.21 -12.80
N GLY A 180 -12.58 -30.97 -12.53
CA GLY A 180 -13.97 -30.55 -12.33
C GLY A 180 -14.44 -30.52 -10.87
N CYS A 181 -13.60 -30.93 -9.90
CA CYS A 181 -13.88 -30.80 -8.47
C CYS A 181 -12.59 -30.80 -7.64
N GLY A 182 -12.61 -30.04 -6.55
CA GLY A 182 -11.43 -29.87 -5.69
C GLY A 182 -10.24 -29.27 -6.44
N GLY A 183 -9.04 -29.38 -5.84
CA GLY A 183 -7.83 -28.82 -6.39
C GLY A 183 -7.72 -27.31 -6.28
N LEU A 184 -6.72 -26.72 -6.95
CA LEU A 184 -6.45 -25.29 -6.96
C LEU A 184 -6.41 -24.80 -8.40
N ILE A 185 -7.26 -23.84 -8.72
CA ILE A 185 -7.34 -23.17 -10.01
C ILE A 185 -6.87 -21.73 -9.82
N PRO A 186 -5.67 -21.35 -10.28
CA PRO A 186 -5.21 -19.97 -10.18
C PRO A 186 -6.08 -19.03 -11.02
N PHE A 187 -6.36 -19.37 -12.29
CA PHE A 187 -7.13 -18.53 -13.20
C PHE A 187 -8.15 -19.33 -14.01
N GLU A 188 -9.31 -18.72 -14.20
CA GLU A 188 -10.40 -19.29 -15.00
C GLU A 188 -10.18 -19.13 -16.49
N THR A 189 -9.57 -18.01 -16.90
CA THR A 189 -9.31 -17.65 -18.30
C THR A 189 -7.85 -17.27 -18.54
N MET A 190 -7.40 -17.34 -19.80
CA MET A 190 -6.08 -16.86 -20.22
C MET A 190 -5.96 -15.34 -19.96
N ASP A 191 -6.98 -14.57 -20.35
CA ASP A 191 -7.00 -13.11 -20.19
C ASP A 191 -6.85 -12.69 -18.72
N ASP A 192 -7.46 -13.42 -17.77
CA ASP A 192 -7.30 -13.17 -16.32
C ASP A 192 -5.87 -13.43 -15.87
N CYS A 193 -5.25 -14.49 -16.35
CA CYS A 193 -3.85 -14.80 -16.05
C CYS A 193 -2.92 -13.73 -16.62
N GLU A 194 -3.02 -13.43 -17.91
CA GLU A 194 -2.17 -12.43 -18.57
C GLU A 194 -2.31 -11.06 -17.94
N SER A 195 -3.54 -10.61 -17.67
CA SER A 195 -3.77 -9.30 -17.08
C SER A 195 -3.28 -9.18 -15.61
N SER A 196 -3.22 -10.31 -14.90
CA SER A 196 -2.76 -10.32 -13.50
C SER A 196 -1.26 -10.52 -13.35
N CYS A 197 -0.63 -11.28 -14.26
CA CYS A 197 0.75 -11.74 -14.08
C CYS A 197 1.73 -11.18 -15.11
N ILE A 198 1.26 -10.68 -16.26
CA ILE A 198 2.12 -10.13 -17.30
C ILE A 198 1.86 -8.63 -17.44
N ASN A 199 2.75 -7.82 -16.90
CA ASN A 199 2.73 -6.36 -17.08
C ASN A 199 3.82 -5.97 -18.10
N ASP A 200 3.42 -5.58 -19.33
CA ASP A 200 4.22 -4.89 -20.38
C ASP A 200 5.73 -5.23 -20.43
N GLY A 201 6.10 -6.50 -20.18
CA GLY A 201 7.49 -6.97 -20.27
C GLY A 201 8.39 -6.62 -19.08
N GLN A 202 7.85 -6.17 -17.97
CA GLN A 202 8.58 -6.00 -16.72
C GLN A 202 8.20 -7.10 -15.73
N GLN A 203 9.21 -7.80 -15.21
CA GLN A 203 9.07 -8.69 -14.06
C GLN A 203 8.31 -8.00 -12.92
N LEU A 204 7.52 -8.79 -12.20
CA LEU A 204 6.76 -8.42 -10.99
C LEU A 204 7.61 -7.79 -9.84
N SER A 205 8.76 -7.29 -10.09
CA SER A 205 9.78 -6.88 -9.11
C SER A 205 9.67 -5.46 -8.56
N THR A 206 8.52 -4.78 -8.62
CA THR A 206 8.47 -3.38 -8.17
C THR A 206 7.15 -2.93 -7.54
N HIS A 207 6.39 -3.83 -6.91
CA HIS A 207 5.09 -3.43 -6.34
C HIS A 207 5.20 -2.46 -5.16
N ILE A 208 6.21 -2.60 -4.32
CA ILE A 208 6.36 -1.74 -3.13
C ILE A 208 6.80 -0.32 -3.48
N SER A 209 7.52 -0.12 -4.58
CA SER A 209 7.96 1.21 -5.04
C SER A 209 6.88 2.00 -5.80
N HIS A 210 5.75 1.36 -6.16
CA HIS A 210 4.72 1.99 -7.01
C HIS A 210 3.56 2.61 -6.24
N TYR A 211 3.45 2.38 -4.94
CA TYR A 211 2.38 2.96 -4.14
C TYR A 211 2.91 4.04 -3.19
N PRO A 212 2.30 5.22 -3.19
CA PRO A 212 2.65 6.24 -2.22
C PRO A 212 2.24 5.79 -0.82
N VAL A 213 3.13 5.95 0.14
CA VAL A 213 2.92 5.55 1.54
C VAL A 213 2.06 6.55 2.33
N LYS A 214 1.85 7.76 1.79
CA LYS A 214 1.02 8.80 2.41
C LYS A 214 0.28 9.62 1.38
N TYR A 215 -0.81 10.22 1.84
CA TYR A 215 -1.47 11.26 1.03
C TYR A 215 -0.57 12.47 0.90
N GLU A 216 -0.34 12.92 -0.31
CA GLU A 216 0.39 14.16 -0.56
C GLU A 216 -0.19 14.91 -1.76
N LEU A 217 -0.33 16.22 -1.64
CA LEU A 217 -0.57 17.11 -2.76
C LEU A 217 0.74 17.81 -3.10
N LYS A 218 1.34 17.49 -4.23
CA LYS A 218 2.64 18.06 -4.62
C LYS A 218 2.49 19.44 -5.24
N ASN A 219 3.59 20.18 -5.34
CA ASN A 219 3.60 21.41 -6.07
C ASN A 219 3.29 21.16 -7.56
N CYS A 220 2.40 21.96 -8.12
CA CYS A 220 2.11 21.88 -9.55
C CYS A 220 3.33 22.32 -10.39
N TYR A 221 3.46 21.75 -11.57
CA TYR A 221 4.55 22.11 -12.48
C TYR A 221 4.04 22.18 -13.93
N PRO A 222 4.44 23.24 -14.65
CA PRO A 222 5.16 24.42 -14.21
C PRO A 222 4.37 25.31 -13.23
N ASN A 223 5.08 26.08 -12.39
CA ASN A 223 4.51 27.13 -11.54
C ASN A 223 5.57 28.23 -11.32
N PRO A 224 5.42 29.45 -11.85
CA PRO A 224 4.27 29.95 -12.64
C PRO A 224 4.05 29.20 -13.95
N PHE A 225 2.80 29.22 -14.48
CA PHE A 225 2.42 28.48 -15.69
C PHE A 225 1.64 29.32 -16.69
N ASN A 226 1.60 28.87 -17.98
CA ASN A 226 0.88 29.54 -19.06
C ASN A 226 0.55 28.56 -20.23
N PRO A 227 -0.69 28.28 -20.57
CA PRO A 227 -1.86 28.30 -19.70
C PRO A 227 -2.07 26.96 -18.97
N VAL A 228 -1.13 26.00 -19.09
CA VAL A 228 -1.28 24.62 -18.60
C VAL A 228 -0.31 24.33 -17.46
N THR A 229 -0.81 23.69 -16.42
CA THR A 229 -0.01 23.11 -15.35
C THR A 229 -0.50 21.71 -15.00
N THR A 230 0.36 20.91 -14.39
CA THR A 230 0.04 19.55 -13.92
C THR A 230 0.08 19.54 -12.39
N LEU A 231 -1.03 19.15 -11.78
CA LEU A 231 -1.12 18.85 -10.37
C LEU A 231 -0.78 17.37 -10.18
N ARG A 232 0.10 17.08 -9.21
CA ARG A 232 0.45 15.72 -8.83
C ARG A 232 0.01 15.48 -7.40
N TYR A 233 -0.49 14.28 -7.14
CA TYR A 233 -0.94 13.89 -5.81
C TYR A 233 -0.77 12.39 -5.61
N ASP A 234 -0.59 12.00 -4.38
CA ASP A 234 -0.27 10.66 -3.99
C ASP A 234 -1.43 10.11 -3.14
N LEU A 235 -1.89 8.90 -3.48
CA LEU A 235 -2.99 8.21 -2.80
C LEU A 235 -2.48 6.86 -2.28
N PRO A 236 -2.31 6.68 -0.97
CA PRO A 236 -1.85 5.40 -0.39
C PRO A 236 -2.90 4.30 -0.45
N GLN A 237 -4.16 4.63 -0.65
CA GLN A 237 -5.28 3.69 -0.72
C GLN A 237 -6.37 4.19 -1.66
N ASP A 238 -7.20 3.27 -2.11
CA ASP A 238 -8.40 3.59 -2.88
C ASP A 238 -9.37 4.46 -2.08
N GLY A 239 -10.00 5.42 -2.73
CA GLY A 239 -10.95 6.27 -2.04
C GLY A 239 -11.60 7.34 -2.89
N LEU A 240 -12.55 8.05 -2.26
CA LEU A 240 -13.18 9.22 -2.87
C LEU A 240 -12.25 10.42 -2.81
N VAL A 241 -11.90 10.96 -3.97
CA VAL A 241 -11.01 12.10 -4.12
C VAL A 241 -11.76 13.27 -4.73
N ASN A 242 -11.60 14.44 -4.14
CA ASN A 242 -12.02 15.72 -4.72
C ASN A 242 -10.82 16.64 -4.86
N ILE A 243 -10.56 17.13 -6.09
CA ILE A 243 -9.56 18.16 -6.35
C ILE A 243 -10.27 19.36 -6.95
N THR A 244 -10.21 20.48 -6.25
CA THR A 244 -10.91 21.71 -6.63
C THR A 244 -9.96 22.91 -6.63
N ILE A 245 -10.13 23.76 -7.65
CA ILE A 245 -9.41 25.03 -7.80
C ILE A 245 -10.30 26.17 -7.32
N TYR A 246 -9.70 27.09 -6.58
CA TYR A 246 -10.32 28.32 -6.05
C TYR A 246 -9.54 29.55 -6.46
N ASP A 247 -10.24 30.67 -6.58
CA ASP A 247 -9.62 31.98 -6.68
C ASP A 247 -9.22 32.52 -5.28
N MET A 248 -8.56 33.66 -5.24
CA MET A 248 -8.11 34.26 -3.98
C MET A 248 -9.24 34.77 -3.09
N MET A 249 -10.47 34.83 -3.60
CA MET A 249 -11.68 35.15 -2.82
C MET A 249 -12.36 33.91 -2.27
N GLY A 250 -11.79 32.71 -2.50
CA GLY A 250 -12.34 31.43 -2.07
C GLY A 250 -13.51 30.93 -2.94
N ARG A 251 -13.75 31.52 -4.11
CA ARG A 251 -14.79 31.06 -5.02
C ARG A 251 -14.26 29.89 -5.83
N LYS A 252 -15.08 28.85 -5.97
CA LYS A 252 -14.76 27.67 -6.78
C LYS A 252 -14.64 28.07 -8.26
N VAL A 253 -13.51 27.73 -8.84
CA VAL A 253 -13.21 27.97 -10.26
C VAL A 253 -13.45 26.70 -11.08
N LYS A 254 -12.82 25.58 -10.70
CA LYS A 254 -12.98 24.31 -11.40
C LYS A 254 -12.84 23.14 -10.45
N THR A 255 -13.64 22.10 -10.65
CA THR A 255 -13.43 20.80 -10.05
C THR A 255 -12.71 19.91 -11.06
N LEU A 256 -11.50 19.46 -10.74
CA LEU A 256 -10.69 18.62 -11.62
C LEU A 256 -10.96 17.13 -11.41
N VAL A 257 -11.14 16.72 -10.16
CA VAL A 257 -11.45 15.34 -9.78
C VAL A 257 -12.61 15.36 -8.79
N ASN A 258 -13.56 14.48 -8.96
CA ASN A 258 -14.66 14.26 -8.02
C ASN A 258 -15.21 12.84 -8.20
N GLY A 259 -14.58 11.87 -7.58
CA GLY A 259 -14.97 10.46 -7.71
C GLY A 259 -13.98 9.51 -7.07
N SER A 260 -14.28 8.22 -7.16
CA SER A 260 -13.39 7.16 -6.68
C SER A 260 -12.12 7.11 -7.53
N GLN A 261 -10.98 7.01 -6.86
CA GLN A 261 -9.65 6.86 -7.45
C GLN A 261 -8.96 5.68 -6.78
N THR A 262 -8.23 4.90 -7.56
CA THR A 262 -7.36 3.85 -7.02
C THR A 262 -6.12 4.45 -6.37
N ALA A 263 -5.48 3.71 -5.47
CA ALA A 263 -4.17 4.04 -4.91
C ALA A 263 -3.14 4.34 -6.02
N GLY A 264 -2.05 5.00 -5.67
CA GLY A 264 -0.94 5.27 -6.59
C GLY A 264 -0.60 6.75 -6.77
N TYR A 265 0.47 7.01 -7.52
CA TYR A 265 0.90 8.33 -7.92
C TYR A 265 0.02 8.84 -9.05
N LYS A 266 -0.68 9.94 -8.81
CA LYS A 266 -1.69 10.48 -9.73
C LYS A 266 -1.28 11.85 -10.26
N SER A 267 -1.78 12.17 -11.44
CA SER A 267 -1.62 13.51 -12.00
C SER A 267 -2.87 13.94 -12.75
N ILE A 268 -3.15 15.25 -12.71
CA ILE A 268 -4.24 15.88 -13.47
C ILE A 268 -3.80 17.21 -14.02
N ARG A 269 -4.12 17.49 -15.26
CA ARG A 269 -3.79 18.74 -15.92
C ARG A 269 -4.90 19.76 -15.75
N TRP A 270 -4.52 21.01 -15.53
CA TRP A 270 -5.40 22.16 -15.61
C TRP A 270 -4.94 23.13 -16.70
N ASN A 271 -5.86 23.53 -17.54
CA ASN A 271 -5.65 24.39 -18.70
C ASN A 271 -6.14 25.83 -18.50
N ALA A 272 -6.17 26.30 -17.26
CA ALA A 272 -6.62 27.65 -16.89
C ALA A 272 -8.06 27.97 -17.35
N THR A 273 -8.99 26.99 -17.24
CA THR A 273 -10.41 27.20 -17.51
C THR A 273 -11.27 26.98 -16.26
N ASN A 274 -12.47 27.59 -16.25
CA ASN A 274 -13.48 27.34 -15.22
C ASN A 274 -14.32 26.07 -15.53
N ASN A 275 -15.38 25.80 -14.74
CA ASN A 275 -16.27 24.65 -14.97
C ASN A 275 -17.11 24.73 -16.26
N LEU A 276 -17.16 25.90 -16.90
CA LEU A 276 -17.81 26.10 -18.20
C LEU A 276 -16.82 26.07 -19.37
N ASP A 277 -15.56 25.64 -19.07
CA ASP A 277 -14.42 25.63 -19.98
C ASP A 277 -14.03 27.03 -20.56
N GLU A 278 -14.46 28.09 -19.90
CA GLU A 278 -14.06 29.45 -20.25
C GLU A 278 -12.70 29.78 -19.60
N PRO A 279 -11.81 30.49 -20.33
CA PRO A 279 -10.52 30.92 -19.80
C PRO A 279 -10.67 31.81 -18.57
N VAL A 280 -9.81 31.62 -17.58
CA VAL A 280 -9.77 32.46 -16.38
C VAL A 280 -8.65 33.48 -16.47
N SER A 281 -8.76 34.54 -15.67
CA SER A 281 -7.79 35.66 -15.67
C SER A 281 -6.44 35.23 -15.10
N ALA A 282 -5.35 35.83 -15.56
CA ALA A 282 -4.05 35.70 -14.91
C ALA A 282 -4.11 36.12 -13.45
N GLY A 283 -3.36 35.43 -12.61
CA GLY A 283 -3.36 35.68 -11.18
C GLY A 283 -3.00 34.44 -10.32
N MET A 284 -3.18 34.59 -9.02
CA MET A 284 -2.94 33.53 -8.08
C MET A 284 -4.22 32.70 -7.87
N TYR A 285 -4.06 31.38 -7.84
CA TYR A 285 -5.08 30.39 -7.57
C TYR A 285 -4.65 29.46 -6.44
N ILE A 286 -5.63 28.85 -5.82
CA ILE A 286 -5.44 27.84 -4.78
C ILE A 286 -6.04 26.53 -5.30
N TYR A 287 -5.33 25.44 -5.17
CA TYR A 287 -5.88 24.10 -5.40
C TYR A 287 -5.86 23.29 -4.12
N MET A 288 -6.88 22.50 -3.94
CA MET A 288 -7.10 21.70 -2.74
C MET A 288 -7.47 20.29 -3.14
N ILE A 289 -6.85 19.32 -2.46
CA ILE A 289 -7.29 17.92 -2.44
C ILE A 289 -8.05 17.64 -1.15
N GLN A 290 -9.06 16.79 -1.26
CA GLN A 290 -9.70 16.10 -0.16
C GLN A 290 -9.84 14.63 -0.54
N ALA A 291 -9.27 13.73 0.30
CA ALA A 291 -9.34 12.29 0.15
C ALA A 291 -9.63 11.69 1.53
N GLY A 292 -10.87 11.24 1.76
CA GLY A 292 -11.34 10.90 3.09
C GLY A 292 -11.20 12.10 4.04
N GLU A 293 -10.49 11.91 5.15
CA GLU A 293 -10.19 12.97 6.12
C GLU A 293 -8.96 13.81 5.74
N PHE A 294 -8.13 13.32 4.85
CA PHE A 294 -6.96 14.07 4.39
C PHE A 294 -7.38 15.29 3.59
N ARG A 295 -6.78 16.44 3.94
CA ARG A 295 -7.00 17.70 3.25
C ARG A 295 -5.71 18.50 3.17
N GLN A 296 -5.30 18.86 1.95
CA GLN A 296 -4.12 19.69 1.72
C GLN A 296 -4.40 20.77 0.67
N VAL A 297 -3.73 21.90 0.82
CA VAL A 297 -3.91 23.09 -0.01
C VAL A 297 -2.56 23.58 -0.52
N ARG A 298 -2.51 23.98 -1.79
CA ARG A 298 -1.33 24.56 -2.44
C ARG A 298 -1.70 25.77 -3.26
N LYS A 299 -0.70 26.60 -3.61
CA LYS A 299 -0.84 27.82 -4.42
C LYS A 299 -0.22 27.62 -5.79
N MET A 300 -0.76 28.32 -6.78
CA MET A 300 -0.21 28.38 -8.15
C MET A 300 -0.42 29.75 -8.77
N VAL A 301 0.40 30.11 -9.74
CA VAL A 301 0.37 31.40 -10.41
C VAL A 301 0.21 31.21 -11.93
N LEU A 302 -0.92 31.68 -12.45
CA LEU A 302 -1.19 31.72 -13.87
C LEU A 302 -0.61 33.02 -14.46
N LEU A 303 0.27 32.89 -15.42
CA LEU A 303 0.75 33.99 -16.25
C LEU A 303 -0.24 34.30 -17.40
N LYS A 304 -0.06 35.43 -18.02
CA LYS A 304 -0.93 35.81 -19.14
C LYS A 304 -0.29 35.38 -20.47
#